data_6034fb3fee99d7814e2a22168d19ed6e
#
_entry.id   6034fb3fee99d7814e2a22168d19ed6e
#
_cell.length_a   1.000
_cell.length_b   1.000
_cell.length_c   1.000
_cell.angle_alpha   90.00
_cell.angle_beta   90.00
_cell.angle_gamma   90.00
#
_symmetry.space_group_name_H-M   'P 1'
#
loop_
_entity.id
_entity.type
_entity.pdbx_description
1 polymer ?
#
loop_
_entity_poly.entity_id
_entity_poly.type
_entity_poly.pdbx_seq_one_letter_code
_entity_poly.pdbx_strand_id
1 'polypeptide(L)'
;NELPKEYLFLNYLRCHDDIGWGLDFETLKDYGMEEIAHKRFLNDFFTGKTQGSVSRGELYNDDPVTMDARFCGTTASMCGIETALKEDNAEKLEEAVRMDVMLHAYMLVQSGIPMLYSGDEIAQLNDNHYKENPQKAEDSRYIHRGAFLWENAKKRKEKYSVEEIVFDSLAKLEKIRRNETVFDAKADVYTYDVKENK
;
A
#
# COMPACT_ATOMS: atom_id res chain seq x y z
N ASN A 1 4.41 -13.05 -20.44
CA ASN A 1 5.37 -11.95 -20.45
C ASN A 1 5.97 -11.81 -21.86
N GLU A 2 5.34 -10.99 -22.68
CA GLU A 2 5.74 -10.82 -24.11
C GLU A 2 6.75 -9.68 -24.30
N LEU A 3 7.16 -9.00 -23.21
CA LEU A 3 8.13 -7.91 -23.30
C LEU A 3 9.55 -8.45 -23.51
N PRO A 4 10.34 -7.81 -24.37
CA PRO A 4 11.76 -8.11 -24.48
C PRO A 4 12.46 -7.97 -23.11
N LYS A 5 13.44 -8.84 -22.85
CA LYS A 5 14.13 -8.93 -21.54
C LYS A 5 14.92 -7.67 -21.14
N GLU A 6 15.17 -6.78 -22.08
CA GLU A 6 15.79 -5.47 -21.82
C GLU A 6 14.84 -4.41 -21.27
N TYR A 7 13.52 -4.66 -21.28
CA TYR A 7 12.52 -3.77 -20.68
C TYR A 7 12.16 -4.24 -19.29
N LEU A 8 12.22 -3.34 -18.33
CA LEU A 8 11.92 -3.61 -16.93
C LEU A 8 10.84 -2.65 -16.42
N PHE A 9 10.01 -3.16 -15.51
CA PHE A 9 9.06 -2.32 -14.78
C PHE A 9 9.68 -1.82 -13.48
N LEU A 10 9.29 -0.61 -13.08
CA LEU A 10 9.41 -0.15 -11.70
C LEU A 10 8.16 -0.60 -10.95
N ASN A 11 8.34 -1.40 -9.91
CA ASN A 11 7.25 -1.91 -9.09
C ASN A 11 7.24 -1.18 -7.75
N TYR A 12 6.09 -0.61 -7.39
CA TYR A 12 5.90 0.05 -6.11
C TYR A 12 4.45 -0.09 -5.65
N LEU A 13 4.21 -0.04 -4.35
CA LEU A 13 2.86 -0.04 -3.79
C LEU A 13 2.25 1.35 -3.89
N ARG A 14 3.06 2.37 -3.63
CA ARG A 14 2.70 3.79 -3.73
C ARG A 14 3.92 4.63 -4.09
N CYS A 15 3.65 5.87 -4.48
CA CYS A 15 4.68 6.89 -4.69
C CYS A 15 4.20 8.23 -4.11
N HIS A 16 4.72 9.36 -4.60
CA HIS A 16 4.29 10.70 -4.21
C HIS A 16 2.92 11.09 -4.80
N ASP A 17 2.42 10.33 -5.77
CA ASP A 17 1.10 10.55 -6.36
C ASP A 17 0.03 9.67 -5.71
N ASP A 18 -1.21 9.97 -6.05
CA ASP A 18 -2.38 9.21 -5.68
C ASP A 18 -2.42 7.83 -6.34
N ILE A 19 -3.17 6.92 -5.76
CA ILE A 19 -3.39 5.56 -6.28
C ILE A 19 -4.73 5.54 -7.03
N GLY A 20 -4.70 5.19 -8.32
CA GLY A 20 -5.89 5.01 -9.14
C GLY A 20 -6.44 3.58 -9.07
N TRP A 21 -7.74 3.44 -9.32
CA TRP A 21 -8.37 2.14 -9.46
C TRP A 21 -8.12 1.58 -10.86
N GLY A 22 -7.28 0.57 -10.97
CA GLY A 22 -7.06 -0.19 -12.20
C GLY A 22 -8.01 -1.38 -12.30
N LEU A 23 -9.32 -1.15 -12.20
CA LEU A 23 -10.32 -2.22 -12.18
C LEU A 23 -10.61 -2.71 -13.60
N ASP A 24 -10.68 -4.03 -13.75
CA ASP A 24 -11.22 -4.70 -14.94
C ASP A 24 -12.73 -4.88 -14.76
N PHE A 25 -13.50 -3.99 -15.39
CA PHE A 25 -14.96 -3.99 -15.24
C PHE A 25 -15.65 -5.18 -15.88
N GLU A 26 -15.08 -5.80 -16.92
CA GLU A 26 -15.64 -7.02 -17.50
C GLU A 26 -15.48 -8.19 -16.52
N THR A 27 -14.31 -8.32 -15.93
CA THR A 27 -14.08 -9.32 -14.87
C THR A 27 -14.99 -9.08 -13.66
N LEU A 28 -15.22 -7.83 -13.24
CA LEU A 28 -16.14 -7.53 -12.13
C LEU A 28 -17.56 -7.99 -12.42
N LYS A 29 -18.06 -7.84 -13.66
CA LYS A 29 -19.39 -8.32 -14.06
C LYS A 29 -19.50 -9.84 -13.98
N ASP A 30 -18.46 -10.59 -14.34
CA ASP A 30 -18.43 -12.05 -14.22
C ASP A 30 -18.61 -12.52 -12.77
N TYR A 31 -18.20 -11.70 -11.80
CA TYR A 31 -18.43 -11.90 -10.37
C TYR A 31 -19.71 -11.26 -9.84
N GLY A 32 -20.57 -10.73 -10.71
CA GLY A 32 -21.83 -10.07 -10.32
C GLY A 32 -21.64 -8.73 -9.62
N MET A 33 -20.50 -8.07 -9.82
CA MET A 33 -20.20 -6.77 -9.21
C MET A 33 -20.52 -5.64 -10.18
N GLU A 34 -21.29 -4.67 -9.70
CA GLU A 34 -21.58 -3.44 -10.44
C GLU A 34 -20.49 -2.40 -10.26
N GLU A 35 -20.01 -1.81 -11.34
CA GLU A 35 -18.87 -0.87 -11.35
C GLU A 35 -18.99 0.26 -10.33
N ILE A 36 -20.09 1.03 -10.41
CA ILE A 36 -20.29 2.21 -9.54
C ILE A 36 -20.42 1.81 -8.07
N ALA A 37 -21.18 0.73 -7.81
CA ALA A 37 -21.35 0.22 -6.45
C ALA A 37 -20.01 -0.27 -5.86
N HIS A 38 -19.19 -0.92 -6.67
CA HIS A 38 -17.89 -1.43 -6.25
C HIS A 38 -16.89 -0.28 -6.00
N LYS A 39 -16.84 0.71 -6.90
CA LYS A 39 -16.03 1.92 -6.70
C LYS A 39 -16.41 2.67 -5.42
N ARG A 40 -17.72 2.82 -5.17
CA ARG A 40 -18.22 3.43 -3.92
C ARG A 40 -17.74 2.65 -2.70
N PHE A 41 -17.87 1.33 -2.74
CA PHE A 41 -17.39 0.47 -1.64
C PHE A 41 -15.90 0.68 -1.40
N LEU A 42 -15.05 0.68 -2.44
CA LEU A 42 -13.61 0.89 -2.31
C LEU A 42 -13.30 2.29 -1.74
N ASN A 43 -13.96 3.33 -2.26
CA ASN A 43 -13.79 4.70 -1.75
C ASN A 43 -14.13 4.80 -0.26
N ASP A 44 -15.26 4.21 0.15
CA ASP A 44 -15.68 4.22 1.54
C ASP A 44 -14.80 3.33 2.43
N PHE A 45 -14.35 2.18 1.91
CA PHE A 45 -13.44 1.28 2.64
C PHE A 45 -12.09 1.94 2.91
N PHE A 46 -11.43 2.45 1.88
CA PHE A 46 -10.09 3.03 2.02
C PHE A 46 -10.07 4.38 2.76
N THR A 47 -11.21 5.06 2.85
CA THR A 47 -11.35 6.27 3.68
C THR A 47 -11.86 5.99 5.10
N GLY A 48 -12.11 4.73 5.45
CA GLY A 48 -12.58 4.34 6.77
C GLY A 48 -14.06 4.61 7.04
N LYS A 49 -14.88 4.90 6.01
CA LYS A 49 -16.31 5.15 6.14
C LYS A 49 -17.14 3.88 6.23
N THR A 50 -16.66 2.77 5.65
CA THR A 50 -17.31 1.47 5.74
C THR A 50 -17.15 0.90 7.15
N GLN A 51 -18.24 0.39 7.73
CA GLN A 51 -18.19 -0.29 9.03
C GLN A 51 -17.19 -1.45 8.98
N GLY A 52 -16.29 -1.48 9.95
CA GLY A 52 -15.24 -2.50 10.05
C GLY A 52 -14.00 -2.21 9.19
N SER A 53 -13.97 -1.13 8.41
CA SER A 53 -12.75 -0.74 7.71
C SER A 53 -11.65 -0.34 8.67
N VAL A 54 -10.50 -0.94 8.49
CA VAL A 54 -9.26 -0.60 9.21
C VAL A 54 -8.45 0.48 8.48
N SER A 55 -8.72 0.70 7.20
CA SER A 55 -7.97 1.62 6.35
C SER A 55 -8.25 3.07 6.70
N ARG A 56 -7.24 3.92 6.56
CA ARG A 56 -7.34 5.38 6.72
C ARG A 56 -6.64 6.07 5.56
N GLY A 57 -7.37 6.94 4.89
CA GLY A 57 -6.87 7.74 3.79
C GLY A 57 -7.89 8.76 3.33
N GLU A 58 -7.60 9.41 2.23
CA GLU A 58 -8.46 10.43 1.63
C GLU A 58 -8.61 10.19 0.13
N LEU A 59 -9.68 10.72 -0.44
CA LEU A 59 -9.88 10.72 -1.89
C LEU A 59 -9.31 12.01 -2.49
N TYR A 60 -8.86 11.89 -3.72
CA TYR A 60 -8.43 12.99 -4.57
C TYR A 60 -9.16 12.89 -5.91
N ASN A 61 -9.62 14.02 -6.44
CA ASN A 61 -10.39 14.11 -7.68
C ASN A 61 -11.58 13.13 -7.73
N ASP A 62 -12.36 13.09 -6.64
CA ASP A 62 -13.54 12.24 -6.56
C ASP A 62 -14.70 12.82 -7.37
N ASP A 63 -15.36 11.96 -8.14
CA ASP A 63 -16.55 12.27 -8.90
C ASP A 63 -17.76 11.58 -8.24
N PRO A 64 -18.75 12.34 -7.72
CA PRO A 64 -19.89 11.77 -7.02
C PRO A 64 -20.88 11.02 -7.94
N VAL A 65 -20.77 11.16 -9.25
CA VAL A 65 -21.64 10.49 -10.23
C VAL A 65 -21.06 9.14 -10.64
N THR A 66 -19.81 9.14 -11.09
CA THR A 66 -19.13 7.94 -11.56
C THR A 66 -18.46 7.16 -10.44
N MET A 67 -18.33 7.73 -9.25
CA MET A 67 -17.53 7.22 -8.13
C MET A 67 -16.04 7.03 -8.47
N ASP A 68 -15.58 7.58 -9.60
CA ASP A 68 -14.15 7.63 -9.87
C ASP A 68 -13.46 8.50 -8.83
N ALA A 69 -12.35 8.01 -8.33
CA ALA A 69 -11.53 8.69 -7.35
C ALA A 69 -10.10 8.18 -7.40
N ARG A 70 -9.22 8.90 -6.72
CA ARG A 70 -7.85 8.47 -6.42
C ARG A 70 -7.71 8.34 -4.92
N PHE A 71 -7.03 7.30 -4.47
CA PHE A 71 -6.76 7.09 -3.06
C PHE A 71 -5.43 7.74 -2.65
N CYS A 72 -5.44 8.45 -1.52
CA CYS A 72 -4.28 9.08 -0.91
C CYS A 72 -4.10 8.54 0.51
N GLY A 73 -2.91 8.07 0.81
CA GLY A 73 -2.57 7.52 2.13
C GLY A 73 -1.22 6.82 2.12
N THR A 74 -0.68 6.56 3.31
CA THR A 74 0.50 5.72 3.48
C THR A 74 0.12 4.24 3.47
N THR A 75 1.03 3.36 3.10
CA THR A 75 0.80 1.90 3.13
C THR A 75 0.41 1.45 4.54
N ALA A 76 1.11 1.94 5.55
CA ALA A 76 0.83 1.63 6.96
C ALA A 76 -0.60 2.01 7.39
N SER A 77 -1.07 3.21 7.02
CA SER A 77 -2.43 3.66 7.33
C SER A 77 -3.50 2.91 6.54
N MET A 78 -3.20 2.55 5.28
CA MET A 78 -4.07 1.72 4.45
C MET A 78 -4.22 0.31 5.01
N CYS A 79 -3.15 -0.30 5.50
CA CYS A 79 -3.15 -1.63 6.10
C CYS A 79 -3.78 -1.68 7.49
N GLY A 80 -4.08 -0.54 8.11
CA GLY A 80 -4.77 -0.47 9.39
C GLY A 80 -3.86 -0.23 10.61
N ILE A 81 -2.55 -0.03 10.44
CA ILE A 81 -1.63 0.25 11.55
C ILE A 81 -2.08 1.50 12.31
N GLU A 82 -2.45 2.57 11.59
CA GLU A 82 -2.94 3.80 12.19
C GLU A 82 -4.21 3.57 13.03
N THR A 83 -5.14 2.77 12.53
CA THR A 83 -6.38 2.44 13.25
C THR A 83 -6.10 1.62 14.51
N ALA A 84 -5.29 0.58 14.39
CA ALA A 84 -4.97 -0.31 15.51
C ALA A 84 -4.23 0.43 16.64
N LEU A 85 -3.32 1.35 16.29
CA LEU A 85 -2.64 2.21 17.27
C LEU A 85 -3.61 3.16 17.96
N LYS A 86 -4.56 3.76 17.23
CA LYS A 86 -5.58 4.64 17.84
C LYS A 86 -6.56 3.90 18.75
N GLU A 87 -6.84 2.65 18.44
CA GLU A 87 -7.73 1.79 19.23
C GLU A 87 -7.01 1.08 20.39
N ASP A 88 -5.69 1.22 20.49
CA ASP A 88 -4.82 0.50 21.45
C ASP A 88 -5.08 -1.03 21.40
N ASN A 89 -5.20 -1.58 20.20
CA ASN A 89 -5.55 -2.97 19.97
C ASN A 89 -4.37 -3.75 19.39
N ALA A 90 -3.72 -4.53 20.24
CA ALA A 90 -2.52 -5.28 19.88
C ALA A 90 -2.76 -6.37 18.83
N GLU A 91 -3.92 -7.05 18.84
CA GLU A 91 -4.25 -8.10 17.88
C GLU A 91 -4.43 -7.49 16.47
N LYS A 92 -5.23 -6.42 16.37
CA LYS A 92 -5.38 -5.67 15.11
C LYS A 92 -4.05 -5.08 14.61
N LEU A 93 -3.19 -4.65 15.52
CA LEU A 93 -1.88 -4.12 15.16
C LEU A 93 -1.00 -5.20 14.54
N GLU A 94 -0.97 -6.40 15.11
CA GLU A 94 -0.24 -7.53 14.56
C GLU A 94 -0.76 -7.91 13.16
N GLU A 95 -2.08 -7.95 12.98
CA GLU A 95 -2.71 -8.22 11.67
C GLU A 95 -2.36 -7.13 10.64
N ALA A 96 -2.43 -5.86 11.02
CA ALA A 96 -2.12 -4.72 10.17
C ALA A 96 -0.65 -4.71 9.74
N VAL A 97 0.28 -5.00 10.64
CA VAL A 97 1.71 -5.12 10.34
C VAL A 97 1.97 -6.29 9.40
N ARG A 98 1.32 -7.44 9.61
CA ARG A 98 1.43 -8.58 8.67
C ARG A 98 0.92 -8.23 7.28
N MET A 99 -0.19 -7.48 7.18
CA MET A 99 -0.74 -7.01 5.90
C MET A 99 0.25 -6.09 5.19
N ASP A 100 0.82 -5.12 5.89
CA ASP A 100 1.82 -4.19 5.35
C ASP A 100 3.05 -4.94 4.81
N VAL A 101 3.62 -5.83 5.60
CA VAL A 101 4.77 -6.68 5.20
C VAL A 101 4.40 -7.59 4.03
N MET A 102 3.19 -8.15 4.00
CA MET A 102 2.73 -9.02 2.91
C MET A 102 2.63 -8.25 1.58
N LEU A 103 2.09 -7.03 1.58
CA LEU A 103 2.01 -6.21 0.36
C LEU A 103 3.41 -5.85 -0.15
N HIS A 104 4.32 -5.49 0.73
CA HIS A 104 5.72 -5.25 0.35
C HIS A 104 6.41 -6.52 -0.17
N ALA A 105 6.16 -7.67 0.46
CA ALA A 105 6.67 -8.94 -0.02
C ALA A 105 6.16 -9.24 -1.43
N TYR A 106 4.85 -9.04 -1.68
CA TYR A 106 4.26 -9.19 -3.01
C TYR A 106 4.95 -8.29 -4.05
N MET A 107 5.20 -7.03 -3.72
CA MET A 107 5.94 -6.11 -4.59
C MET A 107 7.37 -6.61 -4.85
N LEU A 108 8.06 -7.05 -3.80
CA LEU A 108 9.46 -7.49 -3.86
C LEU A 108 9.65 -8.80 -4.64
N VAL A 109 8.64 -9.66 -4.76
CA VAL A 109 8.73 -10.89 -5.55
C VAL A 109 8.38 -10.69 -7.03
N GLN A 110 7.87 -9.53 -7.42
CA GLN A 110 7.57 -9.24 -8.83
C GLN A 110 8.85 -9.11 -9.65
N SER A 111 8.76 -9.48 -10.94
CA SER A 111 9.79 -9.17 -11.92
C SER A 111 9.92 -7.65 -12.11
N GLY A 112 11.14 -7.14 -12.22
CA GLY A 112 11.42 -5.71 -12.40
C GLY A 112 12.23 -5.12 -11.25
N ILE A 113 12.17 -3.80 -11.09
CA ILE A 113 12.92 -3.05 -10.07
C ILE A 113 11.95 -2.63 -8.97
N PRO A 114 12.01 -3.21 -7.77
CA PRO A 114 11.17 -2.78 -6.65
C PRO A 114 11.64 -1.43 -6.12
N MET A 115 10.69 -0.58 -5.77
CA MET A 115 10.94 0.73 -5.20
C MET A 115 10.09 0.92 -3.93
N LEU A 116 10.73 1.18 -2.81
CA LEU A 116 10.08 1.60 -1.58
C LEU A 116 9.92 3.12 -1.58
N TYR A 117 8.72 3.60 -1.24
CA TYR A 117 8.54 5.02 -1.03
C TYR A 117 8.99 5.39 0.38
N SER A 118 9.68 6.55 0.48
CA SER A 118 10.25 7.03 1.75
C SER A 118 9.21 7.06 2.87
N GLY A 119 9.52 6.40 3.98
CA GLY A 119 8.66 6.24 5.15
C GLY A 119 7.98 4.86 5.24
N ASP A 120 7.84 4.13 4.14
CA ASP A 120 7.27 2.77 4.20
C ASP A 120 8.14 1.84 5.04
N GLU A 121 9.46 2.01 4.99
CA GLU A 121 10.43 1.23 5.76
C GLU A 121 10.31 1.37 7.28
N ILE A 122 9.59 2.38 7.75
CA ILE A 122 9.32 2.62 9.17
C ILE A 122 7.83 2.70 9.51
N ALA A 123 6.99 2.17 8.64
CA ALA A 123 5.54 2.22 8.77
C ALA A 123 5.00 3.64 9.06
N GLN A 124 5.54 4.65 8.37
CA GLN A 124 5.13 6.04 8.57
C GLN A 124 3.64 6.21 8.29
N LEU A 125 2.92 6.81 9.25
CA LEU A 125 1.48 7.04 9.17
C LEU A 125 1.14 8.28 8.35
N ASN A 126 -0.14 8.44 8.06
CA ASN A 126 -0.68 9.63 7.43
C ASN A 126 -0.35 10.91 8.20
N ASP A 127 -0.01 11.95 7.48
CA ASP A 127 0.18 13.30 8.03
C ASP A 127 -1.08 14.14 7.80
N ASN A 128 -1.94 14.22 8.82
CA ASN A 128 -3.16 15.02 8.76
C ASN A 128 -2.92 16.53 9.00
N HIS A 129 -1.71 16.93 9.44
CA HIS A 129 -1.37 18.33 9.67
C HIS A 129 -1.22 19.14 8.39
N TYR A 130 -1.13 18.48 7.22
CA TYR A 130 -1.10 19.21 5.95
C TYR A 130 -2.29 20.16 5.77
N LYS A 131 -3.45 19.84 6.37
CA LYS A 131 -4.68 20.65 6.33
C LYS A 131 -4.54 22.01 7.04
N GLU A 132 -3.58 22.14 7.94
CA GLU A 132 -3.27 23.40 8.63
C GLU A 132 -2.54 24.39 7.73
N ASN A 133 -1.97 23.91 6.62
CA ASN A 133 -1.28 24.75 5.64
C ASN A 133 -2.20 25.09 4.48
N PRO A 134 -2.60 26.40 4.33
CA PRO A 134 -3.52 26.81 3.26
C PRO A 134 -3.06 26.49 1.83
N GLN A 135 -1.76 26.33 1.61
CA GLN A 135 -1.20 25.99 0.30
C GLN A 135 -1.29 24.49 -0.02
N LYS A 136 -1.59 23.65 0.97
CA LYS A 136 -1.64 22.19 0.85
C LYS A 136 -3.02 21.62 1.13
N ALA A 137 -3.85 22.33 1.89
CA ALA A 137 -5.12 21.85 2.45
C ALA A 137 -6.09 21.29 1.39
N GLU A 138 -6.06 21.84 0.18
CA GLU A 138 -6.94 21.45 -0.94
C GLU A 138 -6.39 20.24 -1.75
N ASP A 139 -5.20 19.76 -1.44
CA ASP A 139 -4.59 18.63 -2.14
C ASP A 139 -4.34 17.46 -1.17
N SER A 140 -5.28 16.51 -1.15
CA SER A 140 -5.25 15.34 -0.25
C SER A 140 -4.01 14.45 -0.42
N ARG A 141 -3.24 14.59 -1.52
CA ARG A 141 -1.97 13.87 -1.68
C ARG A 141 -0.93 14.23 -0.63
N TYR A 142 -1.07 15.41 -0.01
CA TYR A 142 -0.17 15.80 1.07
C TYR A 142 -0.31 14.94 2.33
N ILE A 143 -1.39 14.15 2.47
CA ILE A 143 -1.54 13.20 3.58
C ILE A 143 -0.40 12.17 3.63
N HIS A 144 0.18 11.82 2.48
CA HIS A 144 1.30 10.87 2.38
C HIS A 144 2.61 11.50 1.88
N ARG A 145 2.65 12.84 1.72
CA ARG A 145 3.84 13.60 1.34
C ARG A 145 4.48 14.32 2.53
N GLY A 146 4.17 13.88 3.74
CA GLY A 146 4.78 14.42 4.97
C GLY A 146 6.30 14.26 4.99
N ALA A 147 6.98 15.08 5.78
CA ALA A 147 8.41 14.94 5.99
C ALA A 147 8.72 13.57 6.62
N PHE A 148 9.87 13.00 6.25
CA PHE A 148 10.34 11.77 6.87
C PHE A 148 10.58 11.96 8.37
N LEU A 149 9.97 11.11 9.18
CA LEU A 149 9.96 11.23 10.63
C LEU A 149 11.20 10.55 11.26
N TRP A 150 12.30 11.28 11.31
CA TRP A 150 13.60 10.79 11.82
C TRP A 150 13.54 10.27 13.26
N GLU A 151 12.65 10.82 14.11
CA GLU A 151 12.48 10.33 15.47
C GLU A 151 11.80 8.95 15.47
N ASN A 152 10.81 8.72 14.59
CA ASN A 152 10.22 7.40 14.43
C ASN A 152 11.25 6.41 13.83
N ALA A 153 12.07 6.87 12.90
CA ALA A 153 13.12 6.02 12.34
C ALA A 153 14.13 5.52 13.40
N LYS A 154 14.32 6.22 14.51
CA LYS A 154 15.15 5.74 15.62
C LYS A 154 14.53 4.55 16.33
N LYS A 155 13.19 4.47 16.37
CA LYS A 155 12.45 3.38 17.02
C LYS A 155 12.66 2.03 16.35
N ARG A 156 13.16 1.96 15.10
CA ARG A 156 13.59 0.70 14.49
C ARG A 156 14.65 -0.07 15.28
N LYS A 157 15.23 0.55 16.32
CA LYS A 157 16.16 -0.07 17.26
C LYS A 157 15.52 -0.43 18.60
N GLU A 158 14.25 -0.10 18.77
CA GLU A 158 13.47 -0.37 19.98
C GLU A 158 12.73 -1.70 19.79
N LYS A 159 13.09 -2.67 20.62
CA LYS A 159 12.56 -4.02 20.50
C LYS A 159 11.03 -4.06 20.61
N TYR A 160 10.39 -4.73 19.67
CA TYR A 160 8.93 -4.87 19.54
C TYR A 160 8.20 -3.58 19.12
N SER A 161 8.88 -2.56 18.69
CA SER A 161 8.21 -1.42 18.04
C SER A 161 7.70 -1.82 16.64
N VAL A 162 6.67 -1.14 16.17
CA VAL A 162 6.15 -1.34 14.79
C VAL A 162 7.25 -1.05 13.77
N GLU A 163 8.00 0.03 14.02
CA GLU A 163 9.10 0.45 13.15
C GLU A 163 10.23 -0.58 13.07
N GLU A 164 10.56 -1.27 14.19
CA GLU A 164 11.53 -2.38 14.17
C GLU A 164 11.00 -3.55 13.35
N ILE A 165 9.76 -3.99 13.65
CA ILE A 165 9.18 -5.19 13.01
C ILE A 165 9.09 -5.00 11.50
N VAL A 166 8.60 -3.84 11.04
CA VAL A 166 8.48 -3.55 9.61
C VAL A 166 9.86 -3.42 8.98
N PHE A 167 10.75 -2.62 9.56
CA PHE A 167 12.11 -2.43 9.04
C PHE A 167 12.87 -3.73 8.88
N ASP A 168 12.90 -4.57 9.92
CA ASP A 168 13.62 -5.84 9.90
C ASP A 168 12.99 -6.85 8.92
N SER A 169 11.66 -6.83 8.79
CA SER A 169 10.95 -7.68 7.83
C SER A 169 11.30 -7.29 6.40
N LEU A 170 11.26 -6.00 6.07
CA LEU A 170 11.63 -5.51 4.73
C LEU A 170 13.10 -5.77 4.44
N ALA A 171 14.00 -5.53 5.37
CA ALA A 171 15.42 -5.82 5.21
C ALA A 171 15.70 -7.30 4.93
N LYS A 172 14.94 -8.22 5.55
CA LYS A 172 15.01 -9.66 5.25
C LYS A 172 14.55 -9.97 3.83
N LEU A 173 13.41 -9.40 3.40
CA LEU A 173 12.88 -9.59 2.07
C LEU A 173 13.83 -9.05 0.99
N GLU A 174 14.40 -7.86 1.19
CA GLU A 174 15.42 -7.31 0.31
C GLU A 174 16.67 -8.18 0.23
N LYS A 175 17.12 -8.73 1.36
CA LYS A 175 18.25 -9.65 1.40
C LYS A 175 17.98 -10.93 0.62
N ILE A 176 16.77 -11.51 0.75
CA ILE A 176 16.35 -12.69 -0.02
C ILE A 176 16.38 -12.34 -1.51
N ARG A 177 15.69 -11.27 -1.91
CA ARG A 177 15.65 -10.83 -3.30
C ARG A 177 17.04 -10.63 -3.90
N ARG A 178 17.95 -9.99 -3.16
CA ARG A 178 19.32 -9.71 -3.63
C ARG A 178 20.16 -10.97 -3.81
N ASN A 179 19.93 -11.99 -3.01
CA ASN A 179 20.77 -13.19 -2.98
C ASN A 179 20.25 -14.33 -3.86
N GLU A 180 18.97 -14.28 -4.25
CA GLU A 180 18.34 -15.34 -5.03
C GLU A 180 18.22 -14.96 -6.50
N THR A 181 18.83 -15.73 -7.38
CA THR A 181 18.88 -15.48 -8.84
C THR A 181 17.51 -15.56 -9.51
N VAL A 182 16.53 -16.19 -8.89
CA VAL A 182 15.13 -16.23 -9.39
C VAL A 182 14.49 -14.83 -9.46
N PHE A 183 15.04 -13.86 -8.74
CA PHE A 183 14.59 -12.47 -8.76
C PHE A 183 15.39 -11.57 -9.70
N ASP A 184 16.33 -12.13 -10.46
CA ASP A 184 17.05 -11.36 -11.47
C ASP A 184 16.08 -10.80 -12.51
N ALA A 185 16.32 -9.58 -12.96
CA ALA A 185 15.50 -8.93 -13.96
C ALA A 185 15.36 -9.71 -15.28
N LYS A 186 16.30 -10.61 -15.56
CA LYS A 186 16.33 -11.49 -16.74
C LYS A 186 15.76 -12.89 -16.47
N ALA A 187 15.32 -13.17 -15.24
CA ALA A 187 14.73 -14.47 -14.91
C ALA A 187 13.44 -14.68 -15.71
N ASP A 188 13.19 -15.92 -16.10
CA ASP A 188 11.94 -16.29 -16.74
C ASP A 188 10.82 -16.39 -15.69
N VAL A 189 9.70 -15.72 -15.93
CA VAL A 189 8.54 -15.73 -15.06
C VAL A 189 7.39 -16.42 -15.77
N TYR A 190 6.81 -17.42 -15.12
CA TYR A 190 5.66 -18.16 -15.61
C TYR A 190 4.51 -17.99 -14.64
N THR A 191 3.32 -17.74 -15.18
CA THR A 191 2.07 -17.73 -14.41
C THR A 191 1.31 -19.02 -14.66
N TYR A 192 0.78 -19.60 -13.61
CA TYR A 192 -0.05 -20.80 -13.69
C TYR A 192 -1.43 -20.50 -13.11
N ASP A 193 -2.48 -20.87 -13.86
CA ASP A 193 -3.83 -20.83 -13.32
C ASP A 193 -4.00 -21.98 -12.32
N VAL A 194 -4.14 -21.65 -11.06
CA VAL A 194 -4.51 -22.59 -10.02
C VAL A 194 -6.04 -22.66 -9.98
N LYS A 195 -6.62 -23.62 -10.70
CA LYS A 195 -8.09 -23.77 -10.84
C LYS A 195 -8.80 -24.18 -9.54
N GLU A 196 -8.10 -24.53 -8.49
CA GLU A 196 -8.70 -24.95 -7.21
C GLU A 196 -7.88 -24.39 -6.05
N ASN A 197 -8.32 -23.25 -5.51
CA ASN A 197 -7.99 -22.92 -4.13
C ASN A 197 -8.89 -23.76 -3.21
N LYS A 198 -8.37 -24.85 -2.72
CA LYS A 198 -8.95 -25.57 -1.57
C LYS A 198 -8.23 -25.15 -0.31
#